data_6eac083ea053b75957364efbd27a6e85
#
_entry.id   6eac083ea053b75957364efbd27a6e85
#
_cell.length_a   1.000
_cell.length_b   1.000
_cell.length_c   1.000
_cell.angle_alpha   90.00
_cell.angle_beta   90.00
_cell.angle_gamma   90.00
#
_symmetry.space_group_name_H-M   'P 1'
#
loop_
_entity.id
_entity.type
_entity.pdbx_description
1 polymer ?
#
loop_
_entity_poly.entity_id
_entity_poly.type
_entity_poly.pdbx_seq_one_letter_code
_entity_poly.pdbx_strand_id
1 'polypeptide(L)'
;MMKRTLIGVGLIGAICLGCLVGSSQENKKLPGDDWISLFNGTDLSGWNKVGNESWTVEDGVIHGKGLTKDYGYLQTDKQYVDFQLGLRFKCVADGNSGVFFHSAFKPGTADVTQGMQFEIDCTMMHHTGGVYAEDGRQWVVWPSPENETVVRMGDWNDYLVEVVGNRYKSRLNGVQMVDFTDPKPSSFDGTIALQLHAGGRGNMEFKDIWIRDLSHR
;
A
#
# COMPACT_ATOMS: atom_id res chain seq x y z
N MET A 1 44.14 -64.44 36.89
CA MET A 1 42.79 -64.54 36.32
C MET A 1 42.13 -63.15 36.40
N MET A 2 42.22 -62.36 35.35
CA MET A 2 41.68 -61.00 35.34
C MET A 2 40.38 -61.01 34.51
N LYS A 3 39.28 -60.59 35.11
CA LYS A 3 37.99 -60.38 34.42
C LYS A 3 37.97 -58.96 33.84
N ARG A 4 37.81 -58.87 32.54
CA ARG A 4 37.60 -57.63 31.86
C ARG A 4 36.09 -57.28 31.83
N THR A 5 35.73 -56.16 32.38
CA THR A 5 34.36 -55.59 32.33
C THR A 5 34.28 -54.65 31.08
N LEU A 6 33.35 -54.99 30.18
CA LEU A 6 33.01 -54.11 29.05
C LEU A 6 32.02 -52.99 29.53
N ILE A 7 32.38 -51.79 29.33
CA ILE A 7 31.48 -50.63 29.51
C ILE A 7 30.87 -50.30 28.13
N GLY A 8 29.57 -50.48 28.03
CA GLY A 8 28.80 -50.05 26.85
C GLY A 8 28.51 -48.53 26.88
N VAL A 9 28.93 -47.84 25.85
CA VAL A 9 28.59 -46.42 25.65
C VAL A 9 27.27 -46.35 24.89
N GLY A 10 26.23 -45.90 25.59
CA GLY A 10 24.93 -45.61 24.98
C GLY A 10 24.94 -44.24 24.30
N LEU A 11 24.74 -44.23 23.00
CA LEU A 11 24.54 -43.01 22.22
C LEU A 11 23.10 -42.50 22.45
N ILE A 12 22.93 -41.36 23.14
CA ILE A 12 21.65 -40.68 23.25
C ILE A 12 21.54 -39.75 22.05
N GLY A 13 20.73 -40.15 21.08
CA GLY A 13 20.36 -39.27 19.94
C GLY A 13 19.39 -38.20 20.42
N ALA A 14 19.83 -36.96 20.43
CA ALA A 14 18.96 -35.81 20.64
C ALA A 14 18.15 -35.52 19.34
N ILE A 15 16.86 -35.83 19.39
CA ILE A 15 15.90 -35.42 18.36
C ILE A 15 15.59 -33.94 18.59
N CYS A 16 16.19 -33.05 17.78
CA CYS A 16 15.76 -31.67 17.71
C CYS A 16 14.39 -31.61 17.03
N LEU A 17 13.35 -31.44 17.82
CA LEU A 17 12.02 -31.09 17.31
C LEU A 17 12.08 -29.66 16.86
N GLY A 18 12.28 -29.43 15.55
CA GLY A 18 12.19 -28.11 14.93
C GLY A 18 10.75 -27.60 15.05
N CYS A 19 10.52 -26.66 15.93
CA CYS A 19 9.28 -25.85 15.92
C CYS A 19 9.21 -25.09 14.61
N LEU A 20 8.43 -25.59 13.65
CA LEU A 20 7.90 -24.81 12.55
C LEU A 20 6.92 -23.79 13.17
N VAL A 21 7.40 -22.59 13.43
CA VAL A 21 6.53 -21.44 13.69
C VAL A 21 5.91 -21.08 12.35
N GLY A 22 4.79 -21.72 12.03
CA GLY A 22 3.93 -21.29 10.95
C GLY A 22 3.39 -19.90 11.31
N SER A 23 3.85 -18.86 10.63
CA SER A 23 3.19 -17.58 10.68
C SER A 23 1.81 -17.76 10.07
N SER A 24 0.79 -17.88 10.92
CA SER A 24 -0.59 -17.77 10.48
C SER A 24 -0.77 -16.35 9.93
N GLN A 25 -0.87 -16.23 8.60
CA GLN A 25 -1.41 -15.01 8.00
C GLN A 25 -2.83 -14.88 8.54
N GLU A 26 -3.04 -13.96 9.47
CA GLU A 26 -4.39 -13.52 9.82
C GLU A 26 -5.01 -12.93 8.55
N ASN A 27 -5.85 -13.72 7.89
CA ASN A 27 -6.76 -13.21 6.86
C ASN A 27 -7.70 -12.22 7.54
N LYS A 28 -7.33 -10.94 7.53
CA LYS A 28 -8.18 -9.86 8.01
C LYS A 28 -9.39 -9.80 7.09
N LYS A 29 -10.49 -10.43 7.52
CA LYS A 29 -11.77 -10.39 6.81
C LYS A 29 -12.27 -8.94 6.85
N LEU A 30 -12.29 -8.27 5.68
CA LEU A 30 -12.92 -6.97 5.58
C LEU A 30 -14.42 -7.11 5.85
N PRO A 31 -15.06 -6.13 6.48
CA PRO A 31 -16.46 -6.21 6.83
C PRO A 31 -17.34 -6.09 5.58
N GLY A 32 -18.01 -7.19 5.21
CA GLY A 32 -19.07 -7.21 4.19
C GLY A 32 -18.75 -8.00 2.92
N ASP A 33 -19.79 -8.52 2.28
CA ASP A 33 -19.68 -9.38 1.10
C ASP A 33 -19.45 -8.59 -0.21
N ASP A 34 -19.40 -7.27 -0.15
CA ASP A 34 -19.30 -6.35 -1.29
C ASP A 34 -17.87 -5.79 -1.51
N TRP A 35 -16.88 -6.31 -0.79
CA TRP A 35 -15.48 -5.99 -1.01
C TRP A 35 -14.82 -6.97 -1.98
N ILE A 36 -14.11 -6.43 -2.96
CA ILE A 36 -13.39 -7.18 -4.00
C ILE A 36 -11.89 -7.01 -3.79
N SER A 37 -11.14 -8.12 -3.81
CA SER A 37 -9.68 -8.05 -3.76
C SER A 37 -9.13 -7.47 -5.06
N LEU A 38 -8.31 -6.43 -4.96
CA LEU A 38 -7.52 -5.89 -6.09
C LEU A 38 -6.14 -6.54 -6.21
N PHE A 39 -5.69 -7.25 -5.18
CA PHE A 39 -4.42 -7.96 -5.19
C PHE A 39 -4.63 -9.40 -4.73
N ASN A 40 -4.22 -10.34 -5.59
CA ASN A 40 -4.42 -11.78 -5.37
C ASN A 40 -3.35 -12.43 -4.47
N GLY A 41 -2.32 -11.67 -4.06
CA GLY A 41 -1.21 -12.16 -3.23
C GLY A 41 -0.14 -12.94 -4.00
N THR A 42 -0.26 -13.14 -5.31
CA THR A 42 0.66 -13.99 -6.10
C THR A 42 1.34 -13.28 -7.24
N ASP A 43 0.64 -12.37 -7.89
CA ASP A 43 1.15 -11.63 -9.05
C ASP A 43 0.45 -10.26 -9.21
N LEU A 44 0.83 -9.51 -10.23
CA LEU A 44 0.29 -8.19 -10.54
C LEU A 44 -0.87 -8.24 -11.55
N SER A 45 -1.59 -9.36 -11.66
CA SER A 45 -2.80 -9.44 -12.49
C SER A 45 -3.82 -8.38 -12.06
N GLY A 46 -4.34 -7.62 -13.03
CA GLY A 46 -5.23 -6.48 -12.77
C GLY A 46 -4.52 -5.15 -12.55
N TRP A 47 -3.18 -5.14 -12.70
CA TRP A 47 -2.34 -3.97 -12.54
C TRP A 47 -1.38 -3.77 -13.71
N ASN A 48 -1.14 -2.51 -14.08
CA ASN A 48 -0.17 -2.08 -15.10
C ASN A 48 0.94 -1.24 -14.47
N LYS A 49 2.17 -1.52 -14.87
CA LYS A 49 3.33 -0.70 -14.49
C LYS A 49 3.43 0.52 -15.40
N VAL A 50 3.61 1.69 -14.80
CA VAL A 50 3.82 2.97 -15.49
C VAL A 50 5.14 3.56 -15.03
N GLY A 51 6.04 3.90 -15.97
CA GLY A 51 7.41 4.30 -15.68
C GLY A 51 8.37 3.12 -15.60
N ASN A 52 9.59 3.38 -15.11
CA ASN A 52 10.71 2.43 -15.13
C ASN A 52 11.07 1.85 -13.75
N GLU A 53 10.24 2.11 -12.74
CA GLU A 53 10.47 1.64 -11.38
C GLU A 53 10.14 0.15 -11.22
N SER A 54 10.74 -0.49 -10.23
CA SER A 54 10.52 -1.92 -10.00
C SER A 54 9.27 -2.17 -9.19
N TRP A 55 8.44 -3.09 -9.70
CA TRP A 55 7.30 -3.63 -8.99
C TRP A 55 7.34 -5.15 -9.08
N THR A 56 7.46 -5.83 -7.95
CA THR A 56 7.52 -7.29 -7.84
C THR A 56 6.55 -7.79 -6.78
N VAL A 57 6.27 -9.08 -6.80
CA VAL A 57 5.48 -9.74 -5.76
C VAL A 57 6.34 -10.83 -5.12
N GLU A 58 6.42 -10.83 -3.80
CA GLU A 58 7.12 -11.82 -3.00
C GLU A 58 6.38 -12.00 -1.68
N ASP A 59 6.16 -13.24 -1.26
CA ASP A 59 5.50 -13.61 0.00
C ASP A 59 4.14 -12.92 0.26
N GLY A 60 3.32 -12.75 -0.79
CA GLY A 60 2.01 -12.11 -0.69
C GLY A 60 2.05 -10.58 -0.55
N VAL A 61 3.18 -9.97 -0.88
CA VAL A 61 3.43 -8.53 -0.76
C VAL A 61 3.85 -7.97 -2.12
N ILE A 62 3.30 -6.82 -2.49
CA ILE A 62 3.81 -6.01 -3.60
C ILE A 62 4.99 -5.19 -3.07
N HIS A 63 6.15 -5.35 -3.70
CA HIS A 63 7.35 -4.56 -3.42
C HIS A 63 7.54 -3.53 -4.52
N GLY A 64 7.48 -2.26 -4.17
CA GLY A 64 7.83 -1.13 -5.00
C GLY A 64 9.21 -0.61 -4.66
N LYS A 65 10.11 -0.49 -5.64
CA LYS A 65 11.46 0.04 -5.45
C LYS A 65 11.80 1.05 -6.52
N GLY A 66 12.12 2.26 -6.09
CA GLY A 66 12.64 3.33 -6.94
C GLY A 66 14.04 2.98 -7.44
N LEU A 67 14.19 2.88 -8.76
CA LEU A 67 15.44 2.58 -9.43
C LEU A 67 16.00 3.79 -10.17
N THR A 68 15.14 4.71 -10.55
CA THR A 68 15.45 5.88 -11.36
C THR A 68 15.23 7.18 -10.59
N LYS A 69 15.43 8.31 -11.26
CA LYS A 69 15.08 9.64 -10.70
C LYS A 69 13.66 10.07 -11.05
N ASP A 70 12.95 9.26 -11.83
CA ASP A 70 11.61 9.56 -12.31
C ASP A 70 10.57 9.00 -11.35
N TYR A 71 9.31 9.34 -11.59
CA TYR A 71 8.18 8.72 -10.90
C TYR A 71 7.87 7.35 -11.48
N GLY A 72 7.32 6.46 -10.66
CA GLY A 72 6.77 5.19 -11.11
C GLY A 72 5.44 4.89 -10.43
N TYR A 73 4.57 4.21 -11.17
CA TYR A 73 3.25 3.88 -10.68
C TYR A 73 2.88 2.43 -10.98
N LEU A 74 2.02 1.89 -10.13
CA LEU A 74 1.33 0.64 -10.37
C LEU A 74 -0.16 0.95 -10.39
N GLN A 75 -0.75 1.01 -11.60
CA GLN A 75 -2.14 1.42 -11.79
C GLN A 75 -3.06 0.22 -12.03
N THR A 76 -4.32 0.32 -11.61
CA THR A 76 -5.36 -0.66 -11.90
C THR A 76 -5.69 -0.71 -13.40
N ASP A 77 -6.03 -1.89 -13.92
CA ASP A 77 -6.56 -2.04 -15.28
C ASP A 77 -7.92 -1.35 -15.46
N LYS A 78 -8.68 -1.26 -14.38
CA LYS A 78 -10.04 -0.69 -14.36
C LYS A 78 -10.03 0.75 -13.85
N GLN A 79 -11.01 1.51 -14.30
CA GLN A 79 -11.34 2.83 -13.78
C GLN A 79 -12.44 2.72 -12.71
N TYR A 80 -12.45 3.68 -11.80
CA TYR A 80 -13.39 3.77 -10.70
C TYR A 80 -13.92 5.20 -10.57
N VAL A 81 -15.20 5.32 -10.18
CA VAL A 81 -15.90 6.59 -9.94
C VAL A 81 -16.02 6.81 -8.43
N ASP A 82 -16.96 6.16 -7.78
CA ASP A 82 -17.18 6.22 -6.35
C ASP A 82 -16.73 4.90 -5.71
N PHE A 83 -15.92 4.96 -4.66
CA PHE A 83 -15.39 3.75 -4.04
C PHE A 83 -14.91 3.95 -2.61
N GLN A 84 -14.75 2.85 -1.90
CA GLN A 84 -13.87 2.73 -0.75
C GLN A 84 -12.71 1.80 -1.12
N LEU A 85 -11.50 2.17 -0.73
CA LEU A 85 -10.30 1.37 -0.91
C LEU A 85 -9.63 1.17 0.45
N GLY A 86 -9.48 -0.09 0.84
CA GLY A 86 -8.68 -0.49 1.99
C GLY A 86 -7.37 -1.11 1.53
N LEU A 87 -6.26 -0.73 2.14
CA LEU A 87 -4.96 -1.34 1.89
C LEU A 87 -4.05 -1.26 3.12
N ARG A 88 -3.00 -2.05 3.11
CA ARG A 88 -1.90 -1.90 4.05
C ARG A 88 -0.64 -1.51 3.32
N PHE A 89 0.08 -0.52 3.85
CA PHE A 89 1.37 -0.12 3.32
C PHE A 89 2.44 -0.14 4.41
N LYS A 90 3.70 -0.31 3.99
CA LYS A 90 4.87 -0.15 4.84
C LYS A 90 5.97 0.58 4.07
N CYS A 91 6.56 1.60 4.67
CA CYS A 91 7.74 2.25 4.17
C CYS A 91 8.97 1.49 4.68
N VAL A 92 9.73 0.87 3.78
CA VAL A 92 10.93 0.09 4.13
C VAL A 92 12.15 0.99 4.29
N ALA A 93 12.16 2.13 3.58
CA ALA A 93 13.18 3.16 3.66
C ALA A 93 12.52 4.53 3.45
N ASP A 94 13.30 5.59 3.31
CA ASP A 94 12.81 6.93 2.98
C ASP A 94 11.75 6.84 1.87
N GLY A 95 10.49 6.93 2.24
CA GLY A 95 9.39 6.64 1.36
C GLY A 95 8.39 7.78 1.30
N ASN A 96 8.37 8.49 0.16
CA ASN A 96 7.23 9.25 -0.28
C ASN A 96 6.52 8.43 -1.35
N SER A 97 5.24 8.28 -1.20
CA SER A 97 4.35 7.48 -2.02
C SER A 97 2.96 8.10 -2.00
N GLY A 98 1.98 7.41 -2.55
CA GLY A 98 0.59 7.83 -2.47
C GLY A 98 -0.34 6.85 -3.14
N VAL A 99 -1.61 7.03 -2.85
CA VAL A 99 -2.71 6.35 -3.54
C VAL A 99 -3.37 7.37 -4.44
N PHE A 100 -3.05 7.30 -5.73
CA PHE A 100 -3.70 8.12 -6.75
C PHE A 100 -5.11 7.59 -7.03
N PHE A 101 -6.02 8.49 -7.29
CA PHE A 101 -7.39 8.17 -7.69
C PHE A 101 -7.89 9.16 -8.76
N HIS A 102 -8.86 8.72 -9.54
CA HIS A 102 -9.33 9.41 -10.74
C HIS A 102 -8.15 9.79 -11.65
N SER A 103 -7.14 8.92 -11.71
CA SER A 103 -5.88 9.23 -12.37
C SER A 103 -5.86 8.76 -13.82
N ALA A 104 -5.12 9.52 -14.64
CA ALA A 104 -4.74 9.15 -15.98
C ALA A 104 -3.30 9.56 -16.26
N PHE A 105 -2.63 8.80 -17.11
CA PHE A 105 -1.24 9.02 -17.50
C PHE A 105 -1.12 9.26 -18.99
N LYS A 106 -0.15 10.07 -19.39
CA LYS A 106 0.19 10.24 -20.80
C LYS A 106 0.73 8.92 -21.34
N PRO A 107 0.19 8.39 -22.45
CA PRO A 107 0.59 7.11 -23.00
C PRO A 107 2.09 6.96 -23.16
N GLY A 108 2.66 5.85 -22.61
CA GLY A 108 4.09 5.52 -22.70
C GLY A 108 5.00 6.34 -21.77
N THR A 109 4.45 7.15 -20.87
CA THR A 109 5.20 7.94 -19.89
C THR A 109 4.63 7.78 -18.48
N ALA A 110 5.34 8.31 -17.48
CA ALA A 110 4.84 8.43 -16.12
C ALA A 110 4.27 9.84 -15.82
N ASP A 111 4.01 10.64 -16.86
CA ASP A 111 3.42 11.97 -16.70
C ASP A 111 1.94 11.82 -16.34
N VAL A 112 1.56 12.28 -15.16
CA VAL A 112 0.16 12.36 -14.74
C VAL A 112 -0.53 13.46 -15.52
N THR A 113 -1.62 13.13 -16.21
CA THR A 113 -2.42 14.10 -16.96
C THR A 113 -3.68 14.53 -16.21
N GLN A 114 -4.07 13.74 -15.20
CA GLN A 114 -5.24 13.92 -14.37
C GLN A 114 -5.06 13.13 -13.09
N GLY A 115 -5.52 13.60 -11.97
CA GLY A 115 -5.57 12.80 -10.74
C GLY A 115 -5.48 13.62 -9.47
N MET A 116 -5.88 12.93 -8.42
CA MET A 116 -5.75 13.34 -7.02
C MET A 116 -4.98 12.24 -6.29
N GLN A 117 -4.30 12.59 -5.21
CA GLN A 117 -3.52 11.65 -4.43
C GLN A 117 -3.91 11.74 -2.95
N PHE A 118 -4.18 10.60 -2.33
CA PHE A 118 -4.05 10.46 -0.88
C PHE A 118 -2.58 10.19 -0.57
N GLU A 119 -1.97 11.11 0.16
CA GLU A 119 -0.54 11.10 0.47
C GLU A 119 -0.11 9.93 1.36
N ILE A 120 1.07 9.41 1.11
CA ILE A 120 1.84 8.52 1.98
C ILE A 120 3.26 9.04 2.06
N ASP A 121 3.63 9.64 3.20
CA ASP A 121 5.00 10.04 3.48
C ASP A 121 5.45 9.55 4.85
N CYS A 122 6.34 8.58 4.86
CA CYS A 122 6.90 8.04 6.09
C CYS A 122 8.08 8.87 6.64
N THR A 123 8.52 9.90 5.94
CA THR A 123 9.55 10.80 6.45
C THR A 123 9.00 11.84 7.43
N MET A 124 7.68 11.93 7.55
CA MET A 124 6.95 12.93 8.33
C MET A 124 7.18 14.38 7.85
N MET A 125 7.69 14.55 6.63
CA MET A 125 7.87 15.86 6.02
C MET A 125 6.66 16.34 5.23
N HIS A 126 5.77 15.42 4.87
CA HIS A 126 4.53 15.66 4.15
C HIS A 126 3.36 15.01 4.88
N HIS A 127 2.16 15.32 4.46
CA HIS A 127 0.94 15.12 5.20
C HIS A 127 0.27 13.78 4.87
N THR A 128 0.77 12.65 5.42
CA THR A 128 0.16 11.32 5.22
C THR A 128 -1.32 11.33 5.58
N GLY A 129 -2.15 10.92 4.63
CA GLY A 129 -3.61 10.96 4.76
C GLY A 129 -4.24 12.24 4.23
N GLY A 130 -3.44 13.27 3.90
CA GLY A 130 -3.90 14.47 3.19
C GLY A 130 -4.19 14.20 1.72
N VAL A 131 -4.75 15.19 1.03
CA VAL A 131 -5.05 15.10 -0.41
C VAL A 131 -4.26 16.15 -1.18
N TYR A 132 -3.56 15.67 -2.20
CA TYR A 132 -2.80 16.47 -3.14
C TYR A 132 -3.45 16.40 -4.53
N ALA A 133 -3.48 17.51 -5.24
CA ALA A 133 -4.06 17.62 -6.59
C ALA A 133 -2.96 17.82 -7.64
N GLU A 134 -2.94 16.97 -8.66
CA GLU A 134 -1.98 17.02 -9.76
C GLU A 134 -2.34 18.07 -10.84
N ASP A 135 -3.45 18.77 -10.65
CA ASP A 135 -3.93 19.83 -11.56
C ASP A 135 -3.26 21.20 -11.33
N GLY A 136 -2.17 21.23 -10.54
CA GLY A 136 -1.41 22.44 -10.22
C GLY A 136 -1.85 23.16 -8.94
N ARG A 137 -2.94 22.73 -8.29
CA ARG A 137 -3.36 23.28 -6.98
C ARG A 137 -2.50 22.81 -5.82
N GLN A 138 -1.79 21.67 -5.98
CA GLN A 138 -0.98 21.04 -4.94
C GLN A 138 -1.84 20.56 -3.74
N TRP A 139 -1.47 20.92 -2.53
CA TRP A 139 -2.20 20.53 -1.34
C TRP A 139 -3.58 21.16 -1.28
N VAL A 140 -4.64 20.36 -1.27
CA VAL A 140 -6.02 20.82 -1.13
C VAL A 140 -6.55 20.65 0.28
N VAL A 141 -6.07 19.65 1.01
CA VAL A 141 -6.34 19.45 2.44
C VAL A 141 -5.27 18.54 3.04
N TRP A 142 -4.94 18.76 4.31
CA TRP A 142 -4.09 17.87 5.10
C TRP A 142 -4.64 17.67 6.50
N PRO A 143 -4.24 16.58 7.20
CA PRO A 143 -4.72 16.29 8.55
C PRO A 143 -4.16 17.28 9.57
N SER A 144 -4.75 17.26 10.78
CA SER A 144 -4.15 17.99 11.90
C SER A 144 -2.82 17.33 12.31
N PRO A 145 -1.87 18.11 12.84
CA PRO A 145 -0.56 17.56 13.27
C PRO A 145 -0.68 16.42 14.30
N GLU A 146 -1.69 16.47 15.17
CA GLU A 146 -1.92 15.41 16.16
C GLU A 146 -2.26 14.09 15.47
N ASN A 147 -3.06 14.12 14.40
CA ASN A 147 -3.46 12.94 13.66
C ASN A 147 -2.31 12.33 12.87
N GLU A 148 -1.35 13.13 12.42
CA GLU A 148 -0.19 12.62 11.68
C GLU A 148 0.73 11.74 12.54
N THR A 149 0.66 11.86 13.86
CA THR A 149 1.46 11.04 14.80
C THR A 149 1.14 9.54 14.77
N VAL A 150 0.04 9.13 14.12
CA VAL A 150 -0.37 7.72 14.04
C VAL A 150 0.39 6.92 12.99
N VAL A 151 1.18 7.57 12.13
CA VAL A 151 2.02 6.90 11.12
C VAL A 151 3.04 5.99 11.80
N ARG A 152 3.10 4.73 11.37
CA ARG A 152 4.05 3.73 11.88
C ARG A 152 5.21 3.61 10.90
N MET A 153 6.35 4.21 11.26
CA MET A 153 7.58 4.14 10.47
C MET A 153 8.13 2.71 10.47
N GLY A 154 8.45 2.17 9.28
CA GLY A 154 9.02 0.82 9.14
C GLY A 154 8.08 -0.33 9.53
N ASP A 155 6.81 -0.06 9.78
CA ASP A 155 5.80 -1.06 10.11
C ASP A 155 4.54 -0.90 9.23
N TRP A 156 3.67 -1.90 9.29
CA TRP A 156 2.42 -1.91 8.53
C TRP A 156 1.43 -0.87 9.05
N ASN A 157 0.93 -0.05 8.13
CA ASN A 157 -0.14 0.91 8.35
C ASN A 157 -1.42 0.43 7.68
N ASP A 158 -2.54 0.48 8.39
CA ASP A 158 -3.88 0.23 7.83
C ASP A 158 -4.41 1.54 7.24
N TYR A 159 -4.70 1.57 5.94
CA TYR A 159 -5.18 2.76 5.24
C TYR A 159 -6.53 2.49 4.59
N LEU A 160 -7.52 3.29 4.92
CA LEU A 160 -8.85 3.27 4.34
C LEU A 160 -9.13 4.65 3.72
N VAL A 161 -9.44 4.68 2.44
CA VAL A 161 -9.84 5.90 1.74
C VAL A 161 -11.22 5.73 1.13
N GLU A 162 -11.98 6.82 1.04
CA GLU A 162 -13.31 6.88 0.44
C GLU A 162 -13.38 8.07 -0.52
N VAL A 163 -13.87 7.81 -1.71
CA VAL A 163 -14.13 8.80 -2.75
C VAL A 163 -15.59 8.66 -3.17
N VAL A 164 -16.39 9.71 -2.98
CA VAL A 164 -17.79 9.77 -3.42
C VAL A 164 -18.05 11.14 -4.02
N GLY A 165 -18.23 11.19 -5.32
CA GLY A 165 -18.29 12.44 -6.08
C GLY A 165 -17.04 13.28 -5.82
N ASN A 166 -17.22 14.45 -5.24
CA ASN A 166 -16.14 15.36 -4.87
C ASN A 166 -15.80 15.35 -3.37
N ARG A 167 -16.29 14.38 -2.61
CA ARG A 167 -15.96 14.22 -1.19
C ARG A 167 -14.93 13.12 -1.00
N TYR A 168 -13.85 13.47 -0.32
CA TYR A 168 -12.68 12.62 -0.09
C TYR A 168 -12.45 12.41 1.40
N LYS A 169 -12.35 11.16 1.83
CA LYS A 169 -12.04 10.83 3.22
C LYS A 169 -10.87 9.86 3.29
N SER A 170 -10.03 10.05 4.29
CA SER A 170 -8.98 9.10 4.62
C SER A 170 -8.97 8.79 6.11
N ARG A 171 -8.59 7.55 6.41
CA ARG A 171 -8.42 7.03 7.76
C ARG A 171 -7.16 6.18 7.82
N LEU A 172 -6.27 6.52 8.74
CA LEU A 172 -4.99 5.84 8.93
C LEU A 172 -4.93 5.23 10.33
N ASN A 173 -4.65 3.94 10.43
CA ASN A 173 -4.56 3.21 11.70
C ASN A 173 -5.78 3.44 12.63
N GLY A 174 -6.97 3.59 12.04
CA GLY A 174 -8.22 3.83 12.75
C GLY A 174 -8.54 5.31 13.03
N VAL A 175 -7.59 6.23 12.83
CA VAL A 175 -7.79 7.67 13.02
C VAL A 175 -8.23 8.32 11.71
N GLN A 176 -9.28 9.17 11.75
CA GLN A 176 -9.70 9.94 10.59
C GLN A 176 -8.68 11.06 10.32
N MET A 177 -8.08 11.03 9.13
CA MET A 177 -7.09 12.02 8.73
C MET A 177 -7.78 13.24 8.12
N VAL A 178 -8.58 13.04 7.08
CA VAL A 178 -9.37 14.12 6.45
C VAL A 178 -10.79 13.67 6.14
N ASP A 179 -11.71 14.64 6.04
CA ASP A 179 -13.05 14.55 5.47
C ASP A 179 -13.30 15.88 4.75
N PHE A 180 -13.13 15.88 3.44
CA PHE A 180 -13.04 17.09 2.63
C PHE A 180 -13.96 17.01 1.42
N THR A 181 -14.66 18.10 1.12
CA THR A 181 -15.43 18.27 -0.11
C THR A 181 -14.70 19.25 -1.00
N ASP A 182 -14.18 18.78 -2.14
CA ASP A 182 -13.44 19.59 -3.09
C ASP A 182 -14.40 20.49 -3.88
N PRO A 183 -14.29 21.82 -3.80
CA PRO A 183 -15.12 22.72 -4.58
C PRO A 183 -14.77 22.77 -6.08
N LYS A 184 -13.62 22.17 -6.46
CA LYS A 184 -13.12 22.18 -7.85
C LYS A 184 -12.46 20.84 -8.20
N PRO A 185 -13.21 19.71 -8.22
CA PRO A 185 -12.62 18.41 -8.54
C PRO A 185 -12.06 18.42 -9.96
N SER A 186 -10.86 17.85 -10.13
CA SER A 186 -10.19 17.77 -11.44
C SER A 186 -10.80 16.70 -12.34
N SER A 187 -11.37 15.64 -11.73
CA SER A 187 -12.07 14.56 -12.42
C SER A 187 -12.99 13.80 -11.45
N PHE A 188 -13.88 12.98 -12.02
CA PHE A 188 -14.79 12.11 -11.27
C PHE A 188 -14.59 10.63 -11.58
N ASP A 189 -13.65 10.29 -12.46
CA ASP A 189 -13.34 8.92 -12.85
C ASP A 189 -11.87 8.78 -13.23
N GLY A 190 -11.38 7.55 -13.23
CA GLY A 190 -10.02 7.22 -13.62
C GLY A 190 -9.49 5.99 -12.89
N THR A 191 -8.23 5.69 -13.11
CA THR A 191 -7.57 4.56 -12.45
C THR A 191 -7.20 4.89 -11.01
N ILE A 192 -6.97 3.84 -10.22
CA ILE A 192 -6.28 3.93 -8.93
C ILE A 192 -4.83 3.53 -9.18
N ALA A 193 -3.87 4.27 -8.60
CA ALA A 193 -2.47 3.91 -8.73
C ALA A 193 -1.69 4.08 -7.43
N LEU A 194 -0.79 3.15 -7.15
CA LEU A 194 0.22 3.24 -6.11
C LEU A 194 1.45 3.95 -6.70
N GLN A 195 2.01 4.92 -5.99
CA GLN A 195 3.13 5.72 -6.46
C GLN A 195 4.46 5.26 -5.86
N LEU A 196 5.54 5.41 -6.63
CA LEU A 196 6.90 5.57 -6.13
C LEU A 196 7.39 6.95 -6.53
N HIS A 197 7.69 7.77 -5.53
CA HIS A 197 8.10 9.15 -5.75
C HIS A 197 9.47 9.22 -6.44
N ALA A 198 9.67 10.23 -7.26
CA ALA A 198 10.92 10.52 -7.95
C ALA A 198 12.10 10.65 -6.97
N GLY A 199 13.31 10.39 -7.48
CA GLY A 199 14.54 10.51 -6.70
C GLY A 199 15.25 9.19 -6.39
N GLY A 200 14.69 8.05 -6.80
CA GLY A 200 15.32 6.71 -6.69
C GLY A 200 15.46 6.19 -5.26
N ARG A 201 14.68 6.71 -4.32
CA ARG A 201 14.76 6.33 -2.89
C ARG A 201 13.54 5.58 -2.38
N GLY A 202 12.44 5.57 -3.10
CA GLY A 202 11.19 4.92 -2.68
C GLY A 202 11.40 3.41 -2.53
N ASN A 203 11.14 2.90 -1.33
CA ASN A 203 11.08 1.48 -1.07
C ASN A 203 9.82 1.22 -0.24
N MET A 204 8.80 0.68 -0.90
CA MET A 204 7.46 0.55 -0.38
C MET A 204 6.99 -0.89 -0.46
N GLU A 205 6.22 -1.30 0.52
CA GLU A 205 5.51 -2.57 0.50
C GLU A 205 4.01 -2.33 0.62
N PHE A 206 3.21 -3.09 -0.17
CA PHE A 206 1.75 -3.03 -0.14
C PHE A 206 1.14 -4.42 -0.10
N LYS A 207 0.04 -4.58 0.64
CA LYS A 207 -0.74 -5.82 0.68
C LYS A 207 -2.17 -5.56 1.14
N ASP A 208 -2.99 -6.61 1.14
CA ASP A 208 -4.37 -6.56 1.62
C ASP A 208 -5.14 -5.42 0.93
N ILE A 209 -5.08 -5.36 -0.42
CA ILE A 209 -5.68 -4.28 -1.21
C ILE A 209 -7.08 -4.72 -1.64
N TRP A 210 -8.09 -4.02 -1.16
CA TRP A 210 -9.49 -4.33 -1.38
C TRP A 210 -10.27 -3.08 -1.77
N ILE A 211 -11.21 -3.24 -2.68
CA ILE A 211 -12.10 -2.16 -3.12
C ILE A 211 -13.55 -2.54 -2.92
N ARG A 212 -14.35 -1.54 -2.61
CA ARG A 212 -15.80 -1.58 -2.60
C ARG A 212 -16.30 -0.50 -3.55
N ASP A 213 -16.91 -0.92 -4.65
CA ASP A 213 -17.50 -0.01 -5.63
C ASP A 213 -18.81 0.57 -5.06
N LEU A 214 -18.94 1.89 -5.09
CA LEU A 214 -20.11 2.63 -4.61
C LEU A 214 -20.91 3.28 -5.73
N SER A 215 -20.49 3.15 -6.98
CA SER A 215 -21.08 3.85 -8.15
C SER A 215 -22.53 3.45 -8.46
N HIS A 216 -23.02 2.37 -7.87
CA HIS A 216 -24.37 1.83 -8.11
C HIS A 216 -25.29 1.93 -6.88
N ARG A 217 -25.00 2.80 -5.93
CA ARG A 217 -25.79 2.97 -4.71
C ARG A 217 -26.67 4.20 -4.74
#